data_5bc7cc0296535ee4c75ffa9aea9e0f68
#
_entry.id   5bc7cc0296535ee4c75ffa9aea9e0f68
#
_cell.length_a   1.000
_cell.length_b   1.000
_cell.length_c   1.000
_cell.angle_alpha   90.00
_cell.angle_beta   90.00
_cell.angle_gamma   90.00
#
_symmetry.space_group_name_H-M   'P 1'
#
loop_
_entity.id
_entity.type
_entity.pdbx_description
1 polymer ?
#
loop_
_entity_poly.entity_id
_entity_poly.type
_entity_poly.pdbx_seq_one_letter_code
_entity_poly.pdbx_strand_id
1 'polypeptide(L)'
;MALAVTHVLIPLVLLDLFRHYLFGKNKFPRYLVVIGGIAGLAPDLDIPLGWLVSLLTGVPANYHGLFTHSIFFVLLFLAIGLIRHYQHDRTTAKIFYVIAFGWLVHLPLDCLYGGAKSFLWPWLSGTFSWCPTFITDDLYAMGIDAALLVLWLVHEEVQKKIKDYF
;
A
#
# COMPACT_ATOMS: atom_id res chain seq x y z
N MET A 1 -3.57 6.85 12.43
CA MET A 1 -2.94 5.98 11.42
C MET A 1 -4.00 5.06 10.87
N ALA A 2 -4.06 4.87 9.54
CA ALA A 2 -4.88 3.82 8.98
C ALA A 2 -4.42 2.46 9.56
N LEU A 3 -5.37 1.53 9.75
CA LEU A 3 -4.99 0.21 10.24
C LEU A 3 -4.29 -0.59 9.11
N ALA A 4 -3.39 -1.48 9.48
CA ALA A 4 -2.66 -2.31 8.54
C ALA A 4 -3.57 -3.06 7.54
N VAL A 5 -4.78 -3.42 7.97
CA VAL A 5 -5.79 -4.07 7.12
C VAL A 5 -6.25 -3.16 6.00
N THR A 6 -6.55 -1.88 6.25
CA THR A 6 -6.92 -0.91 5.21
C THR A 6 -5.80 -0.76 4.17
N HIS A 7 -4.54 -0.68 4.61
CA HIS A 7 -3.39 -0.54 3.72
C HIS A 7 -3.17 -1.74 2.80
N VAL A 8 -3.57 -2.93 3.22
CA VAL A 8 -3.54 -4.14 2.37
C VAL A 8 -4.79 -4.23 1.50
N LEU A 9 -5.97 -4.06 2.10
CA LEU A 9 -7.24 -4.31 1.43
C LEU A 9 -7.54 -3.33 0.30
N ILE A 10 -7.32 -2.05 0.49
CA ILE A 10 -7.67 -1.06 -0.54
C ILE A 10 -6.87 -1.27 -1.82
N PRO A 11 -5.52 -1.34 -1.83
CA PRO A 11 -4.80 -1.62 -3.06
C PRO A 11 -5.12 -3.01 -3.63
N LEU A 12 -5.38 -4.03 -2.80
CA LEU A 12 -5.79 -5.35 -3.24
C LEU A 12 -7.12 -5.30 -3.98
N VAL A 13 -8.15 -4.67 -3.41
CA VAL A 13 -9.47 -4.51 -4.02
C VAL A 13 -9.37 -3.74 -5.34
N LEU A 14 -8.66 -2.61 -5.35
CA LEU A 14 -8.48 -1.81 -6.55
C LEU A 14 -7.80 -2.59 -7.67
N LEU A 15 -6.73 -3.33 -7.35
CA LEU A 15 -6.04 -4.16 -8.34
C LEU A 15 -6.90 -5.33 -8.82
N ASP A 16 -7.72 -5.93 -7.96
CA ASP A 16 -8.64 -6.97 -8.38
C ASP A 16 -9.75 -6.43 -9.28
N LEU A 17 -10.29 -5.24 -8.99
CA LEU A 17 -11.21 -4.55 -9.90
C LEU A 17 -10.54 -4.23 -11.25
N PHE A 18 -9.31 -3.73 -11.26
CA PHE A 18 -8.57 -3.50 -12.50
C PHE A 18 -8.33 -4.79 -13.28
N ARG A 19 -8.01 -5.88 -12.58
CA ARG A 19 -7.88 -7.20 -13.17
C ARG A 19 -9.16 -7.66 -13.86
N HIS A 20 -10.32 -7.41 -13.24
CA HIS A 20 -11.60 -7.86 -13.76
C HIS A 20 -12.13 -7.00 -14.90
N TYR A 21 -12.07 -5.70 -14.74
CA TYR A 21 -12.78 -4.76 -15.60
C TYR A 21 -11.90 -4.07 -16.65
N LEU A 22 -10.58 -3.98 -16.41
CA LEU A 22 -9.68 -3.24 -17.31
C LEU A 22 -8.67 -4.13 -18.05
N PHE A 23 -7.95 -4.98 -17.33
CA PHE A 23 -6.81 -5.71 -17.92
C PHE A 23 -7.15 -7.12 -18.40
N GLY A 24 -8.16 -7.75 -17.82
CA GLY A 24 -8.53 -9.14 -18.05
C GLY A 24 -7.65 -10.14 -17.28
N LYS A 25 -8.28 -11.24 -16.86
CA LYS A 25 -7.69 -12.24 -15.96
C LYS A 25 -6.41 -12.88 -16.50
N ASN A 26 -6.33 -13.09 -17.82
CA ASN A 26 -5.17 -13.73 -18.46
C ASN A 26 -3.93 -12.82 -18.51
N LYS A 27 -4.14 -11.49 -18.61
CA LYS A 27 -3.05 -10.53 -18.70
C LYS A 27 -2.58 -10.05 -17.32
N PHE A 28 -3.43 -10.18 -16.30
CA PHE A 28 -3.17 -9.74 -14.93
C PHE A 28 -3.47 -10.88 -13.94
N PRO A 29 -2.51 -11.78 -13.69
CA PRO A 29 -2.70 -12.92 -12.79
C PRO A 29 -2.86 -12.48 -11.32
N ARG A 30 -3.50 -13.31 -10.50
CA ARG A 30 -3.85 -13.02 -9.10
C ARG A 30 -2.66 -12.69 -8.21
N TYR A 31 -1.52 -13.32 -8.42
CA TYR A 31 -0.35 -13.04 -7.59
C TYR A 31 0.07 -11.56 -7.65
N LEU A 32 -0.19 -10.85 -8.76
CA LEU A 32 0.05 -9.40 -8.85
C LEU A 32 -0.89 -8.60 -7.94
N VAL A 33 -2.13 -9.04 -7.77
CA VAL A 33 -3.09 -8.44 -6.84
C VAL A 33 -2.58 -8.57 -5.40
N VAL A 34 -2.12 -9.78 -5.05
CA VAL A 34 -1.57 -10.06 -3.72
C VAL A 34 -0.29 -9.25 -3.45
N ILE A 35 0.64 -9.22 -4.42
CA ILE A 35 1.87 -8.41 -4.29
C ILE A 35 1.53 -6.93 -4.08
N GLY A 36 0.57 -6.38 -4.83
CA GLY A 36 0.16 -4.99 -4.68
C GLY A 36 -0.50 -4.69 -3.34
N GLY A 37 -1.30 -5.64 -2.82
CA GLY A 37 -1.86 -5.54 -1.47
C GLY A 37 -0.77 -5.51 -0.39
N ILE A 38 0.19 -6.45 -0.44
CA ILE A 38 1.33 -6.47 0.48
C ILE A 38 2.19 -5.21 0.35
N ALA A 39 2.41 -4.73 -0.88
CA ALA A 39 3.17 -3.50 -1.12
C ALA A 39 2.49 -2.26 -0.53
N GLY A 40 1.16 -2.27 -0.38
CA GLY A 40 0.42 -1.23 0.33
C GLY A 40 0.78 -1.12 1.82
N LEU A 41 1.26 -2.20 2.43
CA LEU A 41 1.73 -2.19 3.81
C LEU A 41 3.24 -1.89 3.93
N ALA A 42 3.98 -1.96 2.84
CA ALA A 42 5.44 -1.88 2.87
C ALA A 42 6.01 -0.57 3.45
N PRO A 43 5.40 0.63 3.25
CA PRO A 43 5.85 1.85 3.92
C PRO A 43 5.88 1.74 5.44
N ASP A 44 4.92 1.04 6.06
CA ASP A 44 4.79 0.84 7.51
C ASP A 44 5.84 -0.12 8.11
N LEU A 45 6.70 -0.72 7.29
CA LEU A 45 7.87 -1.48 7.79
C LEU A 45 8.85 -0.61 8.58
N ASP A 46 8.72 0.71 8.51
CA ASP A 46 9.44 1.65 9.37
C ASP A 46 9.07 1.49 10.86
N ILE A 47 7.87 1.03 11.18
CA ILE A 47 7.40 0.79 12.56
C ILE A 47 8.20 -0.34 13.23
N PRO A 48 8.20 -1.59 12.68
CA PRO A 48 9.02 -2.65 13.27
C PRO A 48 10.52 -2.35 13.20
N LEU A 49 10.99 -1.59 12.22
CA LEU A 49 12.37 -1.11 12.18
C LEU A 49 12.67 -0.20 13.39
N GLY A 50 11.78 0.75 13.71
CA GLY A 50 11.91 1.61 14.88
C GLY A 50 11.93 0.80 16.19
N TRP A 51 11.08 -0.23 16.32
CA TRP A 51 11.09 -1.13 17.46
C TRP A 51 12.41 -1.91 17.58
N LEU A 52 12.92 -2.42 16.47
CA LEU A 52 14.19 -3.14 16.45
C LEU A 52 15.36 -2.22 16.89
N VAL A 53 15.42 -1.01 16.34
CA VAL A 53 16.46 -0.04 16.73
C VAL A 53 16.33 0.33 18.21
N SER A 54 15.11 0.57 18.70
CA SER A 54 14.87 0.86 20.11
C SER A 54 15.34 -0.26 21.02
N LEU A 55 15.10 -1.52 20.62
CA LEU A 55 15.53 -2.70 21.35
C LEU A 55 17.07 -2.83 21.39
N LEU A 56 17.73 -2.54 20.28
CA LEU A 56 19.19 -2.68 20.17
C LEU A 56 19.96 -1.54 20.84
N THR A 57 19.40 -0.33 20.84
CA THR A 57 20.09 0.86 21.35
C THR A 57 19.67 1.26 22.78
N GLY A 58 18.55 0.74 23.26
CA GLY A 58 17.92 1.19 24.51
C GLY A 58 17.30 2.59 24.44
N VAL A 59 17.29 3.24 23.26
CA VAL A 59 16.74 4.57 23.04
C VAL A 59 15.49 4.47 22.17
N PRO A 60 14.34 5.05 22.59
CA PRO A 60 13.13 5.04 21.77
C PRO A 60 13.37 5.68 20.39
N ALA A 61 13.14 4.92 19.32
CA ALA A 61 13.26 5.36 17.94
C ALA A 61 11.90 5.22 17.22
N ASN A 62 11.45 6.32 16.62
CA ASN A 62 10.24 6.35 15.80
C ASN A 62 10.59 6.87 14.41
N TYR A 63 10.46 6.01 13.41
CA TYR A 63 10.72 6.35 12.00
C TYR A 63 9.44 6.49 11.17
N HIS A 64 8.27 6.26 11.78
CA HIS A 64 7.01 6.27 11.06
C HIS A 64 6.69 7.64 10.44
N GLY A 65 6.30 7.61 9.19
CA GLY A 65 5.98 8.80 8.42
C GLY A 65 7.17 9.56 7.86
N LEU A 66 8.40 9.04 8.05
CA LEU A 66 9.63 9.65 7.52
C LEU A 66 9.88 9.22 6.05
N PHE A 67 11.09 8.72 5.77
CA PHE A 67 11.56 8.46 4.41
C PHE A 67 10.74 7.42 3.64
N THR A 68 10.19 6.39 4.30
CA THR A 68 9.37 5.35 3.67
C THR A 68 8.05 5.87 3.11
N HIS A 69 7.51 6.93 3.70
CA HIS A 69 6.26 7.57 3.29
C HIS A 69 6.48 8.63 2.19
N SER A 70 7.46 8.42 1.33
CA SER A 70 7.82 9.35 0.25
C SER A 70 7.38 8.85 -1.12
N ILE A 71 6.98 9.81 -1.98
CA ILE A 71 6.73 9.60 -3.41
C ILE A 71 7.99 9.09 -4.13
N PHE A 72 9.18 9.28 -3.55
CA PHE A 72 10.43 8.77 -4.09
C PHE A 72 10.38 7.26 -4.35
N PHE A 73 9.84 6.46 -3.42
CA PHE A 73 9.74 5.02 -3.61
C PHE A 73 8.75 4.63 -4.70
N VAL A 74 7.64 5.38 -4.83
CA VAL A 74 6.70 5.20 -5.95
C VAL A 74 7.41 5.39 -7.27
N LEU A 75 8.16 6.50 -7.41
CA LEU A 75 8.91 6.82 -8.62
C LEU A 75 10.05 5.83 -8.88
N LEU A 76 10.75 5.37 -7.82
CA LEU A 76 11.80 4.37 -7.91
C LEU A 76 11.26 3.05 -8.48
N PHE A 77 10.19 2.50 -7.89
CA PHE A 77 9.60 1.26 -8.37
C PHE A 77 8.99 1.41 -9.76
N LEU A 78 8.38 2.55 -10.05
CA LEU A 78 7.89 2.84 -11.40
C LEU A 78 9.03 2.88 -12.43
N ALA A 79 10.16 3.52 -12.09
CA ALA A 79 11.32 3.58 -12.96
C ALA A 79 11.93 2.19 -13.21
N ILE A 80 12.05 1.35 -12.15
CA ILE A 80 12.50 -0.04 -12.30
C ILE A 80 11.53 -0.80 -13.22
N GLY A 81 10.23 -0.66 -13.02
CA GLY A 81 9.22 -1.27 -13.87
C GLY A 81 9.36 -0.86 -15.34
N LEU A 82 9.58 0.42 -15.60
CA LEU A 82 9.81 0.95 -16.96
C LEU A 82 11.08 0.38 -17.58
N ILE A 83 12.20 0.33 -16.84
CA ILE A 83 13.45 -0.27 -17.29
C ILE A 83 13.23 -1.74 -17.67
N ARG A 84 12.56 -2.53 -16.82
CA ARG A 84 12.25 -3.93 -17.12
C ARG A 84 11.34 -4.08 -18.32
N HIS A 85 10.36 -3.19 -18.46
CA HIS A 85 9.48 -3.17 -19.62
C HIS A 85 10.27 -2.92 -20.92
N TYR A 86 11.18 -1.95 -20.91
CA TYR A 86 12.07 -1.65 -22.03
C TYR A 86 13.00 -2.82 -22.37
N GLN A 87 13.46 -3.57 -21.37
CA GLN A 87 14.23 -4.80 -21.52
C GLN A 87 13.38 -6.02 -21.98
N HIS A 88 12.12 -5.82 -22.35
CA HIS A 88 11.16 -6.87 -22.73
C HIS A 88 10.80 -7.87 -21.61
N ASP A 89 11.21 -7.64 -20.38
CA ASP A 89 10.80 -8.44 -19.20
C ASP A 89 9.48 -7.92 -18.64
N ARG A 90 8.39 -8.24 -19.34
CA ARG A 90 7.04 -7.78 -18.99
C ARG A 90 6.53 -8.37 -17.66
N THR A 91 7.03 -9.52 -17.26
CA THR A 91 6.61 -10.16 -16.01
C THR A 91 7.14 -9.39 -14.81
N THR A 92 8.45 -9.16 -14.76
CA THR A 92 9.07 -8.36 -13.68
C THR A 92 8.59 -6.91 -13.72
N ALA A 93 8.38 -6.32 -14.90
CA ALA A 93 7.83 -4.98 -15.03
C ALA A 93 6.48 -4.84 -14.32
N LYS A 94 5.54 -5.79 -14.53
CA LYS A 94 4.24 -5.79 -13.87
C LYS A 94 4.35 -5.87 -12.35
N ILE A 95 5.30 -6.66 -11.82
CA ILE A 95 5.54 -6.76 -10.38
C ILE A 95 5.91 -5.37 -9.83
N PHE A 96 6.86 -4.67 -10.45
CA PHE A 96 7.25 -3.35 -9.99
C PHE A 96 6.15 -2.29 -10.15
N TYR A 97 5.31 -2.39 -11.18
CA TYR A 97 4.16 -1.51 -11.33
C TYR A 97 3.13 -1.69 -10.21
N VAL A 98 2.83 -2.93 -9.81
CA VAL A 98 1.87 -3.15 -8.70
C VAL A 98 2.47 -2.80 -7.35
N ILE A 99 3.80 -2.94 -7.17
CA ILE A 99 4.49 -2.44 -5.98
C ILE A 99 4.38 -0.90 -5.91
N ALA A 100 4.70 -0.20 -7.01
CA ALA A 100 4.55 1.25 -7.09
C ALA A 100 3.10 1.70 -6.81
N PHE A 101 2.13 0.96 -7.35
CA PHE A 101 0.71 1.24 -7.12
C PHE A 101 0.30 1.05 -5.65
N GLY A 102 0.69 -0.06 -5.00
CA GLY A 102 0.41 -0.29 -3.58
C GLY A 102 0.99 0.82 -2.71
N TRP A 103 2.25 1.20 -2.96
CA TRP A 103 2.92 2.32 -2.29
C TRP A 103 2.21 3.65 -2.52
N LEU A 104 1.79 3.92 -3.76
CA LEU A 104 1.04 5.14 -4.11
C LEU A 104 -0.30 5.24 -3.38
N VAL A 105 -1.02 4.13 -3.26
CA VAL A 105 -2.31 4.08 -2.55
C VAL A 105 -2.13 4.28 -1.04
N HIS A 106 -1.03 3.80 -0.45
CA HIS A 106 -0.73 3.97 0.96
C HIS A 106 -0.66 5.45 1.37
N LEU A 107 0.04 6.28 0.59
CA LEU A 107 0.31 7.68 0.96
C LEU A 107 -0.97 8.50 1.25
N PRO A 108 -2.00 8.52 0.38
CA PRO A 108 -3.23 9.24 0.67
C PRO A 108 -4.06 8.59 1.79
N LEU A 109 -4.00 7.26 1.96
CA LEU A 109 -4.68 6.60 3.07
C LEU A 109 -4.15 7.10 4.40
N ASP A 110 -2.84 7.17 4.56
CA ASP A 110 -2.22 7.73 5.75
C ASP A 110 -2.57 9.21 5.94
N CYS A 111 -2.71 9.96 4.84
CA CYS A 111 -3.11 11.36 4.91
C CYS A 111 -4.52 11.54 5.47
N LEU A 112 -5.46 10.61 5.23
CA LEU A 112 -6.82 10.67 5.76
C LEU A 112 -6.88 10.59 7.30
N TYR A 113 -5.88 9.99 7.91
CA TYR A 113 -5.75 9.88 9.38
C TYR A 113 -4.94 11.03 9.99
N GLY A 114 -4.47 11.97 9.16
CA GLY A 114 -3.70 13.13 9.57
C GLY A 114 -2.25 12.84 9.93
N GLY A 115 -1.62 13.82 10.52
CA GLY A 115 -0.21 13.76 10.89
C GLY A 115 0.74 14.31 9.84
N ALA A 116 1.96 14.58 10.27
CA ALA A 116 3.01 15.10 9.40
C ALA A 116 3.75 13.96 8.72
N LYS A 117 3.87 14.02 7.38
CA LYS A 117 4.53 13.00 6.56
C LYS A 117 5.59 13.62 5.66
N SER A 118 6.68 12.90 5.42
CA SER A 118 7.80 13.36 4.57
C SER A 118 7.60 12.96 3.10
N PHE A 119 6.47 13.39 2.49
CA PHE A 119 6.10 12.96 1.13
C PHE A 119 7.13 13.29 0.05
N LEU A 120 7.90 14.38 0.23
CA LEU A 120 8.86 14.85 -0.77
C LEU A 120 10.32 14.54 -0.41
N TRP A 121 10.57 13.67 0.58
CA TRP A 121 11.92 13.18 0.82
C TRP A 121 12.43 12.42 -0.41
N PRO A 122 13.69 12.49 -0.83
CA PRO A 122 14.81 13.24 -0.23
C PRO A 122 14.94 14.70 -0.71
N TRP A 123 14.10 15.16 -1.63
CA TRP A 123 14.24 16.51 -2.22
C TRP A 123 13.95 17.64 -1.25
N LEU A 124 13.01 17.41 -0.33
CA LEU A 124 12.70 18.34 0.76
C LEU A 124 12.72 17.57 2.07
N SER A 125 13.47 18.09 3.04
CA SER A 125 13.60 17.51 4.39
C SER A 125 12.44 17.87 5.33
N GLY A 126 11.46 18.63 4.86
CA GLY A 126 10.30 19.05 5.65
C GLY A 126 9.20 18.02 5.67
N THR A 127 8.43 17.99 6.76
CA THR A 127 7.20 17.21 6.85
C THR A 127 6.01 18.06 6.40
N PHE A 128 5.14 17.49 5.57
CA PHE A 128 3.85 18.06 5.22
C PHE A 128 2.86 17.84 6.36
N SER A 129 2.30 18.92 6.92
CA SER A 129 1.37 18.85 8.05
C SER A 129 -0.09 19.15 7.68
N TRP A 130 -0.40 19.30 6.38
CA TRP A 130 -1.75 19.65 5.92
C TRP A 130 -2.56 18.46 5.40
N CYS A 131 -2.21 17.26 5.83
CA CYS A 131 -3.09 16.11 5.66
C CYS A 131 -4.38 16.35 6.46
N PRO A 132 -5.56 16.32 5.82
CA PRO A 132 -6.81 16.48 6.53
C PRO A 132 -7.05 15.29 7.43
N THR A 133 -7.39 15.54 8.69
CA THR A 133 -7.73 14.48 9.64
C THR A 133 -9.23 14.22 9.54
N PHE A 134 -9.64 13.27 8.70
CA PHE A 134 -11.04 12.86 8.58
C PHE A 134 -11.41 11.78 9.60
N ILE A 135 -10.47 10.97 10.01
CA ILE A 135 -10.69 9.83 10.89
C ILE A 135 -9.81 10.01 12.13
N THR A 136 -10.43 10.36 13.25
CA THR A 136 -9.76 10.63 14.53
C THR A 136 -9.94 9.51 15.54
N ASP A 137 -10.92 8.63 15.34
CA ASP A 137 -11.32 7.59 16.27
C ASP A 137 -10.93 6.21 15.72
N ASP A 138 -10.20 5.45 16.53
CA ASP A 138 -9.75 4.10 16.17
C ASP A 138 -10.93 3.14 15.98
N LEU A 139 -12.05 3.35 16.69
CA LEU A 139 -13.24 2.52 16.54
C LEU A 139 -13.88 2.67 15.15
N TYR A 140 -13.93 3.92 14.62
CA TYR A 140 -14.37 4.15 13.24
C TYR A 140 -13.41 3.53 12.24
N ALA A 141 -12.11 3.62 12.48
CA ALA A 141 -11.10 2.99 11.62
C ALA A 141 -11.30 1.46 11.56
N MET A 142 -11.48 0.81 12.72
CA MET A 142 -11.76 -0.63 12.78
C MET A 142 -13.09 -1.00 12.12
N GLY A 143 -14.12 -0.17 12.25
CA GLY A 143 -15.40 -0.36 11.57
C GLY A 143 -15.27 -0.28 10.05
N ILE A 144 -14.49 0.66 9.52
CA ILE A 144 -14.21 0.79 8.09
C ILE A 144 -13.47 -0.45 7.58
N ASP A 145 -12.45 -0.93 8.29
CA ASP A 145 -11.71 -2.15 7.94
C ASP A 145 -12.63 -3.37 7.86
N ALA A 146 -13.47 -3.56 8.88
CA ALA A 146 -14.42 -4.66 8.91
C ALA A 146 -15.43 -4.58 7.75
N ALA A 147 -15.96 -3.39 7.47
CA ALA A 147 -16.89 -3.17 6.37
C ALA A 147 -16.24 -3.44 5.01
N LEU A 148 -15.03 -2.95 4.78
CA LEU A 148 -14.27 -3.19 3.55
C LEU A 148 -13.98 -4.68 3.34
N LEU A 149 -13.58 -5.38 4.41
CA LEU A 149 -13.32 -6.82 4.36
C LEU A 149 -14.58 -7.61 3.99
N VAL A 150 -15.71 -7.31 4.65
CA VAL A 150 -16.99 -7.97 4.37
C VAL A 150 -17.45 -7.69 2.93
N LEU A 151 -17.39 -6.43 2.49
CA LEU A 151 -17.75 -6.06 1.11
C LEU A 151 -16.88 -6.77 0.08
N TRP A 152 -15.58 -6.87 0.33
CA TRP A 152 -14.68 -7.60 -0.56
C TRP A 152 -14.98 -9.09 -0.58
N LEU A 153 -15.21 -9.74 0.58
CA LEU A 153 -15.60 -11.16 0.64
C LEU A 153 -16.91 -11.43 -0.08
N VAL A 154 -17.92 -10.55 0.08
CA VAL A 154 -19.18 -10.65 -0.64
C VAL A 154 -18.96 -10.51 -2.16
N HIS A 155 -18.14 -9.55 -2.58
CA HIS A 155 -17.80 -9.39 -3.99
C HIS A 155 -17.14 -10.66 -4.57
N GLU A 156 -16.19 -11.26 -3.85
CA GLU A 156 -15.51 -12.50 -4.28
C GLU A 156 -16.48 -13.68 -4.32
N GLU A 157 -17.41 -13.81 -3.35
CA GLU A 157 -18.42 -14.87 -3.35
C GLU A 157 -19.40 -14.73 -4.52
N VAL A 158 -19.94 -13.51 -4.75
CA VAL A 158 -20.84 -13.22 -5.89
C VAL A 158 -20.16 -13.56 -7.23
N GLN A 159 -18.86 -13.34 -7.32
CA GLN A 159 -18.08 -13.70 -8.51
C GLN A 159 -17.72 -15.20 -8.57
N LYS A 160 -18.17 -16.02 -7.61
CA LYS A 160 -17.89 -17.47 -7.47
C LYS A 160 -16.40 -17.81 -7.47
N LYS A 161 -15.57 -16.96 -6.86
CA LYS A 161 -14.11 -17.05 -6.90
C LYS A 161 -13.48 -17.58 -5.62
N ILE A 162 -14.22 -17.61 -4.51
CA ILE A 162 -13.70 -18.17 -3.26
C ILE A 162 -13.30 -19.63 -3.46
N LYS A 163 -14.02 -20.38 -4.30
CA LYS A 163 -13.66 -21.77 -4.68
C LYS A 163 -12.32 -21.90 -5.43
N ASP A 164 -11.81 -20.83 -6.00
CA ASP A 164 -10.53 -20.86 -6.73
C ASP A 164 -9.32 -20.61 -5.82
N TYR A 165 -9.53 -20.38 -4.52
CA TYR A 165 -8.46 -20.26 -3.51
C TYR A 165 -8.17 -21.59 -2.80
N PHE A 166 -9.01 -22.58 -2.98
CA PHE A 166 -8.91 -23.94 -2.44
C PHE A 166 -8.89 -24.96 -3.57
#